data_b4e9b345a8f2ded1bb564eb28d755d75
#
_entry.id   b4e9b345a8f2ded1bb564eb28d755d75
#
_cell.length_a   1.000
_cell.length_b   1.000
_cell.length_c   1.000
_cell.angle_alpha   90.00
_cell.angle_beta   90.00
_cell.angle_gamma   90.00
#
_symmetry.space_group_name_H-M   'P 1'
#
loop_
_entity.id
_entity.type
_entity.pdbx_description
1 polymer ?
#
loop_
_entity_poly.entity_id
_entity_poly.type
_entity_poly.pdbx_seq_one_letter_code
_entity_poly.pdbx_strand_id
1 'polypeptide(L)'
;MRIRPSAIAVALALAISGSALAQDYEAPRTEWGVPDFQGNWKNNTVMPFQRPQELGNKRAYSEEEALLLEQEAQQRVEDDNKPLDPDREAPKLEALPPVGNYDLFWTDRGMFLPTIDGEFRTSAIIDPPNGRIPERVAGFRERMAEIRANRPDRNDGPEGRGLGERCL
;
A
#
# COMPACT_ATOMS: atom_id res chain seq x y z
N MET A 1 14.95 -46.52 -36.12
CA MET A 1 14.10 -45.51 -35.49
C MET A 1 14.55 -44.13 -36.01
N ARG A 2 13.80 -43.50 -36.96
CA ARG A 2 14.20 -42.24 -37.58
C ARG A 2 13.54 -41.11 -36.80
N ILE A 3 14.32 -40.37 -36.00
CA ILE A 3 13.87 -39.19 -35.31
C ILE A 3 13.61 -38.11 -36.34
N ARG A 4 12.38 -37.62 -36.44
CA ARG A 4 11.98 -36.56 -37.39
C ARG A 4 12.64 -35.24 -36.97
N PRO A 5 13.30 -34.50 -37.87
CA PRO A 5 14.04 -33.28 -37.57
C PRO A 5 13.13 -32.17 -36.98
N SER A 6 11.81 -32.21 -37.23
CA SER A 6 10.82 -31.29 -36.67
C SER A 6 10.67 -31.38 -35.14
N ALA A 7 10.88 -32.55 -34.52
CA ALA A 7 10.77 -32.73 -33.08
C ALA A 7 11.95 -32.09 -32.32
N ILE A 8 13.13 -32.09 -32.94
CA ILE A 8 14.34 -31.51 -32.37
C ILE A 8 14.27 -29.97 -32.41
N ALA A 9 13.71 -29.40 -33.49
CA ALA A 9 13.53 -27.95 -33.61
C ALA A 9 12.54 -27.39 -32.59
N VAL A 10 11.45 -28.10 -32.29
CA VAL A 10 10.45 -27.70 -31.27
C VAL A 10 11.04 -27.80 -29.87
N ALA A 11 11.83 -28.85 -29.58
CA ALA A 11 12.49 -28.99 -28.27
C ALA A 11 13.54 -27.88 -28.01
N LEU A 12 14.26 -27.48 -29.08
CA LEU A 12 15.23 -26.38 -28.97
C LEU A 12 14.57 -25.00 -28.78
N ALA A 13 13.42 -24.78 -29.42
CA ALA A 13 12.64 -23.54 -29.26
C ALA A 13 12.05 -23.41 -27.85
N LEU A 14 11.61 -24.50 -27.22
CA LEU A 14 11.12 -24.52 -25.84
C LEU A 14 12.24 -24.30 -24.78
N ALA A 15 13.47 -24.72 -25.10
CA ALA A 15 14.60 -24.49 -24.18
C ALA A 15 15.09 -23.04 -24.15
N ILE A 16 14.84 -22.25 -25.19
CA ILE A 16 15.23 -20.82 -25.24
C ILE A 16 14.21 -19.92 -24.52
N SER A 17 12.95 -20.36 -24.32
CA SER A 17 11.91 -19.60 -23.68
C SER A 17 12.02 -19.51 -22.15
N GLY A 18 12.99 -20.21 -21.54
CA GLY A 18 13.12 -20.32 -20.09
C GLY A 18 14.11 -19.37 -19.41
N SER A 19 14.81 -18.54 -20.16
CA SER A 19 15.79 -17.62 -19.59
C SER A 19 15.30 -16.17 -19.70
N ALA A 20 14.17 -15.85 -19.08
CA ALA A 20 13.96 -14.51 -18.59
C ALA A 20 15.02 -14.30 -17.48
N LEU A 21 16.22 -13.88 -17.87
CA LEU A 21 17.22 -13.39 -16.96
C LEU A 21 16.54 -12.25 -16.20
N ALA A 22 16.31 -12.44 -14.92
CA ALA A 22 16.07 -11.33 -14.03
C ALA A 22 17.26 -10.39 -14.25
N GLN A 23 17.04 -9.28 -14.97
CA GLN A 23 18.03 -8.23 -15.06
C GLN A 23 18.23 -7.76 -13.62
N ASP A 24 19.45 -7.91 -13.11
CA ASP A 24 19.83 -7.29 -11.85
C ASP A 24 19.54 -5.79 -11.97
N TYR A 25 18.44 -5.35 -11.37
CA TYR A 25 18.07 -3.94 -11.37
C TYR A 25 19.09 -3.19 -10.53
N GLU A 26 19.91 -2.38 -11.16
CA GLU A 26 20.79 -1.46 -10.48
C GLU A 26 20.06 -0.10 -10.35
N ALA A 27 19.79 0.30 -9.10
CA ALA A 27 19.12 1.57 -8.83
C ALA A 27 19.95 2.75 -9.32
N PRO A 28 19.36 3.74 -10.01
CA PRO A 28 20.04 4.97 -10.37
C PRO A 28 20.70 5.61 -9.15
N ARG A 29 21.86 6.24 -9.36
CA ARG A 29 22.60 6.91 -8.29
C ARG A 29 22.78 8.39 -8.61
N THR A 30 22.75 9.20 -7.58
CA THR A 30 23.10 10.64 -7.65
C THR A 30 24.60 10.81 -7.92
N GLU A 31 25.02 12.03 -8.22
CA GLU A 31 26.42 12.39 -8.36
C GLU A 31 27.29 12.10 -7.11
N TRP A 32 26.65 11.98 -5.94
CA TRP A 32 27.31 11.61 -4.66
C TRP A 32 27.34 10.09 -4.40
N GLY A 33 26.91 9.27 -5.37
CA GLY A 33 26.93 7.80 -5.26
C GLY A 33 25.87 7.19 -4.36
N VAL A 34 24.91 7.98 -3.83
CA VAL A 34 23.76 7.46 -3.08
C VAL A 34 22.60 7.12 -4.03
N PRO A 35 21.66 6.23 -3.66
CA PRO A 35 20.49 5.93 -4.50
C PRO A 35 19.73 7.20 -4.85
N ASP A 36 19.33 7.33 -6.12
CA ASP A 36 18.53 8.45 -6.60
C ASP A 36 17.05 8.17 -6.37
N PHE A 37 16.42 8.94 -5.49
CA PHE A 37 15.00 8.89 -5.18
C PHE A 37 14.21 10.03 -5.82
N GLN A 38 14.79 10.75 -6.78
CA GLN A 38 14.05 11.79 -7.50
C GLN A 38 12.94 11.17 -8.35
N GLY A 39 11.79 11.82 -8.40
CA GLY A 39 10.65 11.37 -9.21
C GLY A 39 9.34 11.40 -8.44
N ASN A 40 8.31 10.88 -9.09
CA ASN A 40 6.98 10.71 -8.51
C ASN A 40 6.85 9.29 -7.94
N TRP A 41 6.58 9.20 -6.66
CA TRP A 41 6.42 7.92 -5.96
C TRP A 41 4.97 7.70 -5.61
N LYS A 42 4.46 6.51 -5.93
CA LYS A 42 3.13 6.05 -5.52
C LYS A 42 3.28 4.95 -4.48
N ASN A 43 2.50 5.05 -3.41
CA ASN A 43 2.38 4.00 -2.39
C ASN A 43 0.95 3.45 -2.33
N ASN A 44 0.33 3.27 -3.50
CA ASN A 44 -1.02 2.78 -3.62
C ASN A 44 -0.99 1.26 -3.68
N THR A 45 -1.29 0.62 -2.57
CA THR A 45 -1.24 -0.83 -2.44
C THR A 45 -2.39 -1.33 -1.58
N VAL A 46 -2.80 -2.57 -1.80
CA VAL A 46 -3.74 -3.27 -0.93
C VAL A 46 -3.08 -3.83 0.33
N MET A 47 -1.74 -3.72 0.44
CA MET A 47 -1.02 -4.17 1.62
C MET A 47 -1.38 -3.32 2.84
N PRO A 48 -1.88 -3.92 3.93
CA PRO A 48 -2.18 -3.20 5.15
C PRO A 48 -0.93 -2.55 5.76
N PHE A 49 -1.06 -1.34 6.30
CA PHE A 49 0.04 -0.74 7.04
C PHE A 49 0.45 -1.59 8.25
N GLN A 50 -0.52 -2.05 9.03
CA GLN A 50 -0.32 -2.98 10.12
C GLN A 50 -0.95 -4.33 9.79
N ARG A 51 -0.36 -5.42 10.28
CA ARG A 51 -0.93 -6.75 10.13
C ARG A 51 -2.27 -6.85 10.84
N PRO A 52 -3.34 -7.26 10.14
CA PRO A 52 -4.61 -7.56 10.76
C PRO A 52 -4.48 -8.59 11.90
N GLN A 53 -5.30 -8.44 12.94
CA GLN A 53 -5.21 -9.31 14.11
C GLN A 53 -5.54 -10.76 13.78
N GLU A 54 -6.42 -10.97 12.82
CA GLU A 54 -6.89 -12.27 12.34
C GLU A 54 -5.74 -13.10 11.74
N LEU A 55 -4.74 -12.44 11.19
CA LEU A 55 -3.58 -13.10 10.59
C LEU A 55 -2.52 -13.53 11.62
N GLY A 56 -2.67 -13.12 12.89
CA GLY A 56 -1.73 -13.49 13.95
C GLY A 56 -0.28 -13.19 13.59
N ASN A 57 0.55 -14.21 13.47
CA ASN A 57 1.96 -14.10 13.08
C ASN A 57 2.23 -14.45 11.60
N LYS A 58 1.19 -14.58 10.77
CA LYS A 58 1.34 -14.89 9.37
C LYS A 58 2.02 -13.73 8.64
N ARG A 59 3.27 -13.93 8.26
CA ARG A 59 4.14 -12.90 7.68
C ARG A 59 3.80 -12.57 6.23
N ALA A 60 3.42 -13.57 5.45
CA ALA A 60 3.14 -13.43 4.02
C ALA A 60 1.87 -14.17 3.64
N TYR A 61 1.21 -13.67 2.61
CA TYR A 61 0.12 -14.35 1.93
C TYR A 61 0.68 -15.40 0.96
N SER A 62 -0.11 -16.42 0.64
CA SER A 62 0.15 -17.27 -0.52
C SER A 62 -0.16 -16.51 -1.82
N GLU A 63 0.29 -17.04 -2.95
CA GLU A 63 -0.04 -16.46 -4.27
C GLU A 63 -1.57 -16.42 -4.51
N GLU A 64 -2.27 -17.47 -4.07
CA GLU A 64 -3.73 -17.54 -4.20
C GLU A 64 -4.43 -16.48 -3.34
N GLU A 65 -3.98 -16.29 -2.11
CA GLU A 65 -4.53 -15.26 -1.21
C GLU A 65 -4.22 -13.85 -1.73
N ALA A 66 -3.01 -13.63 -2.26
CA ALA A 66 -2.65 -12.36 -2.85
C ALA A 66 -3.53 -12.03 -4.06
N LEU A 67 -3.75 -13.00 -4.94
CA LEU A 67 -4.63 -12.85 -6.11
C LEU A 67 -6.07 -12.53 -5.71
N LEU A 68 -6.60 -13.20 -4.68
CA LEU A 68 -7.94 -12.91 -4.17
C LEU A 68 -8.06 -11.48 -3.63
N LEU A 69 -7.07 -11.01 -2.86
CA LEU A 69 -7.04 -9.64 -2.35
C LEU A 69 -7.01 -8.60 -3.46
N GLU A 70 -6.24 -8.86 -4.52
CA GLU A 70 -6.18 -7.99 -5.69
C GLU A 70 -7.50 -7.97 -6.46
N GLN A 71 -8.12 -9.13 -6.67
CA GLN A 71 -9.43 -9.23 -7.30
C GLN A 71 -10.52 -8.50 -6.51
N GLU A 72 -10.53 -8.66 -5.19
CA GLU A 72 -11.46 -7.94 -4.32
C GLU A 72 -11.24 -6.41 -4.37
N ALA A 73 -9.99 -5.98 -4.48
CA ALA A 73 -9.67 -4.56 -4.61
C ALA A 73 -10.13 -3.99 -5.96
N GLN A 74 -9.90 -4.74 -7.05
CA GLN A 74 -10.37 -4.37 -8.38
C GLN A 74 -11.90 -4.30 -8.43
N GLN A 75 -12.59 -5.32 -7.91
CA GLN A 75 -14.05 -5.35 -7.85
C GLN A 75 -14.60 -4.15 -7.06
N ARG A 76 -13.97 -3.80 -5.96
CA ARG A 76 -14.34 -2.64 -5.14
C ARG A 76 -14.23 -1.33 -5.92
N VAL A 77 -13.15 -1.14 -6.68
CA VAL A 77 -12.98 0.04 -7.54
C VAL A 77 -14.04 0.08 -8.64
N GLU A 78 -14.35 -1.07 -9.25
CA GLU A 78 -15.41 -1.16 -10.26
C GLU A 78 -16.79 -0.83 -9.68
N ASP A 79 -17.09 -1.34 -8.48
CA ASP A 79 -18.36 -1.07 -7.79
C ASP A 79 -18.49 0.40 -7.38
N ASP A 80 -17.43 0.97 -6.88
CA ASP A 80 -17.34 2.38 -6.46
C ASP A 80 -17.47 3.36 -7.66
N ASN A 81 -17.07 2.94 -8.85
CA ASN A 81 -17.17 3.74 -10.08
C ASN A 81 -18.53 3.56 -10.81
N LYS A 82 -19.41 2.70 -10.34
CA LYS A 82 -20.75 2.54 -10.93
C LYS A 82 -21.56 3.83 -10.78
N PRO A 83 -22.30 4.23 -11.82
CA PRO A 83 -23.24 5.33 -11.70
C PRO A 83 -24.23 5.09 -10.55
N LEU A 84 -24.45 6.12 -9.77
CA LEU A 84 -25.44 6.05 -8.70
C LEU A 84 -26.85 5.99 -9.31
N ASP A 85 -27.73 5.19 -8.72
CA ASP A 85 -29.13 5.17 -9.08
C ASP A 85 -29.74 6.56 -8.87
N PRO A 86 -30.28 7.22 -9.92
CA PRO A 86 -30.87 8.56 -9.82
C PRO A 86 -32.12 8.57 -8.92
N ASP A 87 -32.82 7.44 -8.81
CA ASP A 87 -34.05 7.30 -8.05
C ASP A 87 -33.81 6.77 -6.60
N ARG A 88 -32.53 6.62 -6.20
CA ARG A 88 -32.20 6.15 -4.85
C ARG A 88 -32.68 7.15 -3.79
N GLU A 89 -33.12 6.63 -2.66
CA GLU A 89 -33.39 7.47 -1.48
C GLU A 89 -32.09 8.14 -0.99
N ALA A 90 -32.23 9.32 -0.43
CA ALA A 90 -31.11 9.99 0.22
C ALA A 90 -30.57 9.12 1.37
N PRO A 91 -29.24 8.95 1.50
CA PRO A 91 -28.69 8.17 2.61
C PRO A 91 -29.05 8.84 3.94
N LYS A 92 -29.36 8.01 4.94
CA LYS A 92 -29.60 8.51 6.30
C LYS A 92 -28.33 9.12 6.86
N LEU A 93 -28.44 10.17 7.65
CA LEU A 93 -27.30 10.90 8.20
C LEU A 93 -26.34 9.96 8.97
N GLU A 94 -26.89 9.00 9.69
CA GLU A 94 -26.13 8.02 10.47
C GLU A 94 -25.32 7.03 9.61
N ALA A 95 -25.72 6.85 8.36
CA ALA A 95 -25.05 5.99 7.40
C ALA A 95 -23.97 6.70 6.59
N LEU A 96 -23.84 8.00 6.75
CA LEU A 96 -22.78 8.76 6.08
C LEU A 96 -21.44 8.51 6.76
N PRO A 97 -20.37 8.32 5.99
CA PRO A 97 -19.04 8.22 6.56
C PRO A 97 -18.69 9.53 7.28
N PRO A 98 -17.93 9.47 8.38
CA PRO A 98 -17.60 10.63 9.21
C PRO A 98 -16.76 11.69 8.49
N VAL A 99 -16.16 11.38 7.37
CA VAL A 99 -15.37 12.28 6.53
C VAL A 99 -15.87 12.20 5.10
N GLY A 100 -16.07 13.35 4.51
CA GLY A 100 -16.75 13.58 3.25
C GLY A 100 -16.51 12.51 2.18
N ASN A 101 -17.60 12.15 1.54
CA ASN A 101 -17.62 11.24 0.41
C ASN A 101 -16.97 11.93 -0.79
N TYR A 102 -15.64 11.91 -0.82
CA TYR A 102 -14.92 12.31 -2.02
C TYR A 102 -15.24 11.31 -3.12
N ASP A 103 -15.53 11.84 -4.29
CA ASP A 103 -15.67 11.03 -5.49
C ASP A 103 -14.42 10.15 -5.65
N LEU A 104 -14.64 8.85 -5.58
CA LEU A 104 -13.58 7.84 -5.60
C LEU A 104 -12.81 7.83 -6.91
N PHE A 105 -13.37 8.44 -7.95
CA PHE A 105 -12.71 8.69 -9.22
C PHE A 105 -11.37 9.45 -9.07
N TRP A 106 -11.28 10.37 -8.09
CA TRP A 106 -10.07 11.14 -7.82
C TRP A 106 -9.10 10.45 -6.85
N THR A 107 -9.50 9.29 -6.31
CA THR A 107 -8.70 8.58 -5.31
C THR A 107 -8.11 7.32 -5.93
N ASP A 108 -6.81 7.33 -6.18
CA ASP A 108 -6.10 6.13 -6.61
C ASP A 108 -5.92 5.19 -5.40
N ARG A 109 -6.83 4.23 -5.29
CA ARG A 109 -6.80 3.20 -4.24
C ARG A 109 -5.96 2.06 -4.71
N GLY A 110 -4.78 1.81 -4.52
CA GLY A 110 -4.01 0.68 -5.02
C GLY A 110 -4.82 -0.63 -5.17
N MET A 111 -4.54 -1.33 -6.25
CA MET A 111 -5.19 -2.60 -6.61
C MET A 111 -4.23 -3.79 -6.56
N PHE A 112 -2.96 -3.54 -6.26
CA PHE A 112 -1.91 -4.53 -6.30
C PHE A 112 -1.29 -4.74 -4.93
N LEU A 113 -0.88 -5.98 -4.67
CA LEU A 113 -0.09 -6.36 -3.51
C LEU A 113 1.38 -6.51 -3.95
N PRO A 114 2.26 -5.60 -3.55
CA PRO A 114 3.66 -5.67 -3.96
C PRO A 114 4.36 -6.85 -3.30
N THR A 115 5.32 -7.43 -4.00
CA THR A 115 6.26 -8.38 -3.41
C THR A 115 7.44 -7.64 -2.78
N ILE A 116 7.82 -8.02 -1.60
CA ILE A 116 9.01 -7.54 -0.89
C ILE A 116 9.88 -8.75 -0.60
N ASP A 117 11.08 -8.77 -1.15
CA ASP A 117 11.98 -9.94 -1.09
C ASP A 117 11.32 -11.25 -1.59
N GLY A 118 10.49 -11.14 -2.63
CA GLY A 118 9.75 -12.28 -3.20
C GLY A 118 8.53 -12.76 -2.38
N GLU A 119 8.15 -12.05 -1.33
CA GLU A 119 7.00 -12.39 -0.49
C GLU A 119 5.87 -11.36 -0.60
N PHE A 120 4.63 -11.81 -0.67
CA PHE A 120 3.43 -10.98 -0.51
C PHE A 120 3.19 -10.66 0.96
N ARG A 121 3.74 -9.57 1.45
CA ARG A 121 3.71 -9.22 2.88
C ARG A 121 2.31 -8.91 3.39
N THR A 122 2.03 -9.34 4.61
CA THR A 122 0.75 -9.07 5.30
C THR A 122 0.72 -7.71 6.00
N SER A 123 1.82 -6.96 5.98
CA SER A 123 1.94 -5.61 6.54
C SER A 123 3.13 -4.87 5.96
N ALA A 124 3.01 -3.55 5.90
CA ALA A 124 4.14 -2.67 5.58
C ALA A 124 5.15 -2.59 6.74
N ILE A 125 4.70 -2.80 7.97
CA ILE A 125 5.59 -2.87 9.14
C ILE A 125 6.31 -4.22 9.12
N ILE A 126 7.65 -4.17 9.07
CA ILE A 126 8.53 -5.35 9.09
C ILE A 126 9.22 -5.55 10.44
N ASP A 127 9.37 -4.49 11.20
CA ASP A 127 9.93 -4.47 12.54
C ASP A 127 9.03 -3.61 13.45
N PRO A 128 8.50 -4.20 14.52
CA PRO A 128 8.70 -5.56 15.02
C PRO A 128 8.08 -6.66 14.12
N PRO A 129 8.56 -7.92 14.23
CA PRO A 129 8.16 -9.03 13.34
C PRO A 129 6.66 -9.38 13.36
N ASN A 130 5.95 -8.96 14.41
CA ASN A 130 4.49 -9.11 14.48
C ASN A 130 3.75 -8.22 13.46
N GLY A 131 4.47 -7.30 12.76
CA GLY A 131 3.90 -6.42 11.73
C GLY A 131 2.97 -5.35 12.28
N ARG A 132 3.10 -4.95 13.55
CA ARG A 132 2.23 -3.97 14.21
C ARG A 132 3.02 -2.87 14.86
N ILE A 133 2.39 -1.70 14.99
CA ILE A 133 2.97 -0.59 15.74
C ILE A 133 3.21 -1.05 17.18
N PRO A 134 4.42 -0.86 17.72
CA PRO A 134 4.72 -1.15 19.11
C PRO A 134 3.81 -0.39 20.07
N GLU A 135 3.63 -0.96 21.24
CA GLU A 135 2.96 -0.24 22.32
C GLU A 135 3.72 1.05 22.66
N ARG A 136 2.97 2.07 23.03
CA ARG A 136 3.56 3.34 23.43
C ARG A 136 4.34 3.16 24.72
N VAL A 137 5.50 3.79 24.78
CA VAL A 137 6.33 3.77 26.00
C VAL A 137 5.58 4.31 27.21
N ALA A 138 5.91 3.80 28.39
CA ALA A 138 5.34 4.29 29.63
C ALA A 138 5.48 5.81 29.77
N GLY A 139 4.48 6.48 30.32
CA GLY A 139 4.45 7.94 30.47
C GLY A 139 4.23 8.73 29.17
N PHE A 140 3.95 8.05 28.02
CA PHE A 140 3.70 8.75 26.76
C PHE A 140 2.47 9.66 26.84
N ARG A 141 1.37 9.17 27.44
CA ARG A 141 0.13 9.93 27.55
C ARG A 141 0.30 11.18 28.42
N GLU A 142 1.01 11.04 29.51
CA GLU A 142 1.34 12.11 30.45
C GLU A 142 2.19 13.19 29.78
N ARG A 143 3.26 12.78 29.08
CA ARG A 143 4.09 13.71 28.29
C ARG A 143 3.29 14.44 27.22
N MET A 144 2.40 13.74 26.52
CA MET A 144 1.56 14.36 25.50
C MET A 144 0.52 15.30 26.08
N ALA A 145 0.00 15.02 27.29
CA ALA A 145 -0.89 15.92 28.02
C ALA A 145 -0.14 17.19 28.44
N GLU A 146 1.06 17.07 28.96
CA GLU A 146 1.92 18.20 29.32
C GLU A 146 2.25 19.09 28.11
N ILE A 147 2.68 18.46 26.98
CA ILE A 147 2.96 19.19 25.73
C ILE A 147 1.70 19.95 25.26
N ARG A 148 0.53 19.34 25.34
CA ARG A 148 -0.73 20.01 24.96
C ARG A 148 -1.09 21.15 25.89
N ALA A 149 -0.92 20.96 27.18
CA ALA A 149 -1.21 21.99 28.18
C ALA A 149 -0.30 23.23 28.04
N ASN A 150 0.95 23.02 27.62
CA ASN A 150 1.93 24.06 27.41
C ASN A 150 1.98 24.60 25.97
N ARG A 151 1.12 24.10 25.09
CA ARG A 151 1.05 24.58 23.71
C ARG A 151 0.41 25.96 23.68
N PRO A 152 0.97 26.93 22.93
CA PRO A 152 0.33 28.22 22.72
C PRO A 152 -1.09 28.06 22.16
N ASP A 153 -2.00 28.96 22.51
CA ASP A 153 -3.34 28.99 21.93
C ASP A 153 -3.22 29.15 20.39
N ARG A 154 -4.16 28.56 19.68
CA ARG A 154 -4.20 28.61 18.21
C ARG A 154 -4.25 30.04 17.67
N ASN A 155 -4.80 30.97 18.46
CA ASN A 155 -4.99 32.37 18.08
C ASN A 155 -3.85 33.29 18.53
N ASP A 156 -2.94 32.81 19.40
CA ASP A 156 -1.86 33.64 19.94
C ASP A 156 -0.72 33.88 18.92
N GLY A 157 -0.52 32.95 17.99
CA GLY A 157 0.55 33.08 17.00
C GLY A 157 0.66 31.86 16.09
N PRO A 158 1.62 31.87 15.15
CA PRO A 158 1.84 30.75 14.24
C PRO A 158 2.25 29.46 14.95
N GLU A 159 2.86 29.55 16.16
CA GLU A 159 3.32 28.39 16.94
C GLU A 159 2.15 27.52 17.41
N GLY A 160 1.01 28.13 17.69
CA GLY A 160 -0.22 27.44 18.08
C GLY A 160 -0.92 26.70 16.93
N ARG A 161 -0.60 27.04 15.69
CA ARG A 161 -1.26 26.51 14.49
C ARG A 161 -0.64 25.22 13.99
N GLY A 162 -1.43 24.39 13.32
CA GLY A 162 -0.95 23.20 12.62
C GLY A 162 -0.11 23.53 11.40
N LEU A 163 0.70 22.57 10.94
CA LEU A 163 1.57 22.76 9.76
C LEU A 163 0.80 23.22 8.51
N GLY A 164 -0.36 22.61 8.25
CA GLY A 164 -1.21 22.98 7.11
C GLY A 164 -1.76 24.41 7.17
N GLU A 165 -1.96 24.96 8.38
CA GLU A 165 -2.42 26.34 8.55
C GLU A 165 -1.27 27.36 8.42
N ARG A 166 -0.04 26.90 8.60
CA ARG A 166 1.16 27.70 8.41
C ARG A 166 1.69 27.68 7.00
N CYS A 167 1.02 26.96 6.08
CA CYS A 167 1.42 26.78 4.68
C CYS A 167 2.85 26.20 4.52
N LEU A 168 3.23 25.27 5.40
CA LEU A 168 4.52 24.59 5.39
C LEU A 168 4.39 23.16 4.85
#